data_86d833d5ebee80ab1f92fc79d5a1ae55
#
_entry.id   86d833d5ebee80ab1f92fc79d5a1ae55
#
_cell.length_a   1.000
_cell.length_b   1.000
_cell.length_c   1.000
_cell.angle_alpha   90.00
_cell.angle_beta   90.00
_cell.angle_gamma   90.00
#
_symmetry.space_group_name_H-M   'P 1'
#
loop_
_entity.id
_entity.type
_entity.pdbx_description
1 polymer ?
#
loop_
_entity_poly.entity_id
_entity_poly.type
_entity_poly.pdbx_seq_one_letter_code
_entity_poly.pdbx_strand_id
1 'polypeptide(L)'
;MHTRLLRSLLLGTSHISIRWLMAVLCPAAALGAPDIYLARDFGAKGDGKTDDTAAFQKALDAAGQAGGGTVQAGRGSFFFAGHLNVPAAVTLAGVWASVPAHNGLRDRGLPKPTDDGTTFLVTESAGKEEGPAFITLHHNSTLKGVALYYPNQKADDVPEPYPWSVAMRGKNPAVLQVELLNAYNGIDATENERHLIRDVQGQPLRRGVLVDRIYDIGRIENVHFNPWWSLKPKLFQWQMEHGEAFIFGRTDWQYVFNTFCFGYNVGYKFIKTRAGFCNGNFLGIGADDCYTALVVEDSAPYGLLISNGEFVSFHGPDPTMIEVKSSNTGSVRFVNSAFWGPCNQIAKVAGKGTVGFSDCTFVQWDRKNEGRHALQITGGSVIVRGCEFQAKKPQIELGEQVRRAVVTGNLFSGKPAINNRSKGAVEIATNASE
;
A
#
# COMPACT_ATOMS: atom_id res chain seq x y z
N MET A 1 48.03 -72.50 -1.36
CA MET A 1 48.50 -73.87 -1.01
C MET A 1 47.29 -74.71 -0.68
N HIS A 2 47.06 -75.70 -1.52
CA HIS A 2 46.33 -77.01 -1.34
C HIS A 2 44.85 -76.92 -0.92
N THR A 3 43.97 -77.22 -1.76
CA THR A 3 43.61 -78.45 -2.54
C THR A 3 42.64 -79.42 -1.85
N ARG A 4 41.55 -79.69 -2.59
CA ARG A 4 40.84 -80.99 -2.85
C ARG A 4 39.69 -81.34 -1.90
N LEU A 5 38.51 -81.50 -2.45
CA LEU A 5 37.87 -82.63 -3.22
C LEU A 5 37.22 -83.67 -2.32
N LEU A 6 36.01 -84.04 -2.38
CA LEU A 6 35.33 -85.02 -3.23
C LEU A 6 33.94 -85.44 -2.67
N ARG A 7 32.94 -85.50 -3.55
CA ARG A 7 31.94 -86.57 -3.84
C ARG A 7 31.03 -87.02 -2.67
N SER A 8 29.84 -87.16 -2.79
CA SER A 8 28.73 -87.63 -3.66
C SER A 8 27.84 -88.53 -2.85
N LEU A 9 26.56 -88.50 -2.96
CA LEU A 9 25.63 -89.51 -3.36
C LEU A 9 24.17 -89.19 -3.05
N LEU A 10 23.39 -89.41 -4.00
CA LEU A 10 21.96 -89.49 -4.19
C LEU A 10 21.18 -90.16 -3.02
N LEU A 11 19.97 -89.63 -2.80
CA LEU A 11 18.71 -90.40 -2.83
C LEU A 11 17.50 -89.48 -2.72
N GLY A 12 16.54 -89.68 -3.55
CA GLY A 12 15.37 -88.88 -3.73
C GLY A 12 14.28 -89.09 -2.69
N THR A 13 13.54 -88.07 -2.46
CA THR A 13 12.17 -88.12 -1.94
C THR A 13 11.34 -86.93 -2.47
N SER A 14 10.19 -87.24 -2.90
CA SER A 14 9.15 -86.43 -3.45
C SER A 14 8.79 -85.23 -2.51
N HIS A 15 8.91 -84.04 -3.05
CA HIS A 15 8.41 -82.84 -2.33
C HIS A 15 7.27 -82.16 -3.04
N ILE A 16 6.15 -82.08 -2.33
CA ILE A 16 4.99 -81.26 -2.57
C ILE A 16 5.42 -79.78 -2.62
N SER A 17 5.26 -79.18 -3.77
CA SER A 17 5.53 -77.73 -3.99
C SER A 17 4.41 -76.90 -3.44
N ILE A 18 4.58 -76.38 -2.23
CA ILE A 18 3.77 -75.26 -1.72
C ILE A 18 4.29 -74.01 -2.39
N ARG A 19 3.57 -73.48 -3.39
CA ARG A 19 3.80 -72.16 -3.96
C ARG A 19 3.27 -71.11 -2.97
N TRP A 20 4.20 -70.48 -2.26
CA TRP A 20 3.90 -69.21 -1.56
C TRP A 20 3.71 -68.14 -2.60
N LEU A 21 2.46 -67.70 -2.76
CA LEU A 21 2.13 -66.48 -3.48
C LEU A 21 2.54 -65.30 -2.59
N MET A 22 3.76 -64.79 -2.76
CA MET A 22 4.11 -63.48 -2.22
C MET A 22 3.28 -62.42 -2.95
N ALA A 23 2.19 -61.98 -2.32
CA ALA A 23 1.55 -60.75 -2.70
C ALA A 23 2.55 -59.61 -2.41
N VAL A 24 3.18 -59.11 -3.46
CA VAL A 24 3.90 -57.83 -3.38
C VAL A 24 2.82 -56.78 -3.15
N LEU A 25 2.59 -56.42 -1.88
CA LEU A 25 1.97 -55.17 -1.52
C LEU A 25 2.92 -54.09 -2.01
N CYS A 26 2.71 -53.57 -3.23
CA CYS A 26 3.20 -52.26 -3.59
C CYS A 26 2.62 -51.29 -2.54
N PRO A 27 3.44 -50.58 -1.75
CA PRO A 27 2.90 -49.48 -0.98
C PRO A 27 2.26 -48.53 -2.00
N ALA A 28 0.96 -48.32 -1.92
CA ALA A 28 0.34 -47.24 -2.62
C ALA A 28 1.15 -46.00 -2.22
N ALA A 29 1.90 -45.44 -3.18
CA ALA A 29 2.56 -44.18 -2.99
C ALA A 29 1.44 -43.26 -2.50
N ALA A 30 1.53 -42.79 -1.26
CA ALA A 30 0.66 -41.75 -0.77
C ALA A 30 0.86 -40.59 -1.73
N LEU A 31 -0.09 -40.37 -2.64
CA LEU A 31 -0.14 -39.18 -3.45
C LEU A 31 -0.18 -38.06 -2.46
N GLY A 32 0.89 -37.25 -2.40
CA GLY A 32 0.93 -36.06 -1.56
C GLY A 32 -0.29 -35.20 -1.84
N ALA A 33 -0.70 -34.42 -0.86
CA ALA A 33 -1.77 -33.44 -1.08
C ALA A 33 -1.40 -32.55 -2.30
N PRO A 34 -2.37 -32.14 -3.12
CA PRO A 34 -2.09 -31.34 -4.30
C PRO A 34 -1.53 -29.96 -3.89
N ASP A 35 -0.55 -29.47 -4.62
CA ASP A 35 -0.03 -28.10 -4.40
C ASP A 35 -0.99 -27.02 -4.93
N ILE A 36 -1.94 -27.40 -5.81
CA ILE A 36 -2.92 -26.51 -6.43
C ILE A 36 -4.32 -27.06 -6.22
N TYR A 37 -5.19 -26.20 -5.68
CA TYR A 37 -6.61 -26.43 -5.43
C TYR A 37 -7.43 -25.54 -6.35
N LEU A 38 -8.12 -26.10 -7.34
CA LEU A 38 -8.97 -25.32 -8.22
C LEU A 38 -10.28 -24.98 -7.48
N ALA A 39 -10.59 -23.69 -7.30
CA ALA A 39 -11.83 -23.30 -6.62
C ALA A 39 -13.09 -23.91 -7.26
N ARG A 40 -13.05 -24.15 -8.57
CA ARG A 40 -14.15 -24.80 -9.31
C ARG A 40 -14.37 -26.27 -8.89
N ASP A 41 -13.35 -26.98 -8.47
CA ASP A 41 -13.47 -28.38 -7.97
C ASP A 41 -14.22 -28.41 -6.61
N PHE A 42 -14.22 -27.29 -5.90
CA PHE A 42 -14.97 -27.10 -4.65
C PHE A 42 -16.36 -26.46 -4.86
N GLY A 43 -16.75 -26.23 -6.12
CA GLY A 43 -18.09 -25.80 -6.49
C GLY A 43 -18.19 -24.34 -6.95
N ALA A 44 -17.10 -23.57 -7.00
CA ALA A 44 -17.12 -22.19 -7.49
C ALA A 44 -17.56 -22.10 -8.96
N LYS A 45 -18.45 -21.16 -9.27
CA LYS A 45 -19.02 -20.99 -10.61
C LYS A 45 -18.29 -19.92 -11.42
N GLY A 46 -18.01 -18.77 -10.82
CA GLY A 46 -17.40 -17.64 -11.51
C GLY A 46 -18.28 -17.08 -12.62
N ASP A 47 -19.61 -17.13 -12.43
CA ASP A 47 -20.63 -16.67 -13.37
C ASP A 47 -21.16 -15.25 -13.06
N GLY A 48 -20.59 -14.62 -12.03
CA GLY A 48 -20.96 -13.28 -11.56
C GLY A 48 -22.30 -13.18 -10.86
N LYS A 49 -22.91 -14.31 -10.49
CA LYS A 49 -24.25 -14.37 -9.88
C LYS A 49 -24.34 -15.33 -8.70
N THR A 50 -23.77 -16.52 -8.84
CA THR A 50 -23.74 -17.53 -7.78
C THR A 50 -22.79 -17.10 -6.69
N ASP A 51 -23.22 -17.20 -5.42
CA ASP A 51 -22.33 -16.93 -4.28
C ASP A 51 -21.26 -18.02 -4.18
N ASP A 52 -20.04 -17.65 -4.49
CA ASP A 52 -18.88 -18.53 -4.50
C ASP A 52 -18.15 -18.57 -3.14
N THR A 53 -18.61 -17.82 -2.12
CA THR A 53 -17.93 -17.70 -0.82
C THR A 53 -17.63 -19.05 -0.18
N ALA A 54 -18.64 -19.92 -0.05
CA ALA A 54 -18.47 -21.23 0.59
C ALA A 54 -17.55 -22.16 -0.20
N ALA A 55 -17.56 -22.09 -1.53
CA ALA A 55 -16.71 -22.90 -2.39
C ALA A 55 -15.24 -22.49 -2.23
N PHE A 56 -14.96 -21.18 -2.26
CA PHE A 56 -13.60 -20.67 -2.03
C PHE A 56 -13.10 -20.99 -0.63
N GLN A 57 -13.94 -20.80 0.42
CA GLN A 57 -13.50 -21.11 1.78
C GLN A 57 -13.17 -22.59 1.96
N LYS A 58 -13.96 -23.50 1.37
CA LYS A 58 -13.65 -24.94 1.39
C LYS A 58 -12.29 -25.26 0.72
N ALA A 59 -11.99 -24.62 -0.41
CA ALA A 59 -10.71 -24.80 -1.09
C ALA A 59 -9.54 -24.29 -0.23
N LEU A 60 -9.72 -23.11 0.38
CA LEU A 60 -8.74 -22.50 1.29
C LEU A 60 -8.50 -23.35 2.54
N ASP A 61 -9.57 -23.89 3.13
CA ASP A 61 -9.47 -24.75 4.31
C ASP A 61 -8.77 -26.07 3.96
N ALA A 62 -9.06 -26.67 2.80
CA ALA A 62 -8.39 -27.88 2.34
C ALA A 62 -6.88 -27.67 2.12
N ALA A 63 -6.49 -26.56 1.48
CA ALA A 63 -5.08 -26.19 1.32
C ALA A 63 -4.42 -25.95 2.67
N GLY A 64 -5.08 -25.25 3.61
CA GLY A 64 -4.57 -24.99 4.95
C GLY A 64 -4.39 -26.27 5.77
N GLN A 65 -5.34 -27.21 5.72
CA GLN A 65 -5.25 -28.52 6.37
C GLN A 65 -4.12 -29.39 5.83
N ALA A 66 -3.80 -29.24 4.54
CA ALA A 66 -2.67 -29.92 3.90
C ALA A 66 -1.30 -29.30 4.22
N GLY A 67 -1.27 -28.17 4.95
CA GLY A 67 -0.03 -27.47 5.33
C GLY A 67 0.38 -26.36 4.38
N GLY A 68 -0.45 -26.00 3.41
CA GLY A 68 -0.23 -24.92 2.44
C GLY A 68 -0.64 -25.30 1.01
N GLY A 69 -0.38 -24.39 0.08
CA GLY A 69 -0.69 -24.57 -1.34
C GLY A 69 -1.32 -23.34 -1.99
N THR A 70 -1.71 -23.49 -3.25
CA THR A 70 -2.35 -22.42 -4.01
C THR A 70 -3.80 -22.75 -4.31
N VAL A 71 -4.72 -21.91 -3.84
CA VAL A 71 -6.11 -21.93 -4.30
C VAL A 71 -6.20 -21.06 -5.55
N GLN A 72 -6.43 -21.71 -6.69
CA GLN A 72 -6.52 -21.05 -7.99
C GLN A 72 -7.97 -20.75 -8.32
N ALA A 73 -8.32 -19.46 -8.43
CA ALA A 73 -9.65 -19.03 -8.83
C ALA A 73 -9.96 -19.36 -10.31
N GLY A 74 -8.97 -19.17 -11.18
CA GLY A 74 -9.18 -19.25 -12.62
C GLY A 74 -9.83 -17.98 -13.19
N ARG A 75 -10.14 -17.99 -14.50
CA ARG A 75 -10.83 -16.89 -15.18
C ARG A 75 -12.32 -16.89 -14.81
N GLY A 76 -12.88 -15.72 -14.57
CA GLY A 76 -14.30 -15.51 -14.32
C GLY A 76 -14.59 -14.37 -13.36
N SER A 77 -15.86 -14.04 -13.23
CA SER A 77 -16.39 -13.08 -12.26
C SER A 77 -16.99 -13.85 -11.09
N PHE A 78 -16.28 -13.90 -9.96
CA PHE A 78 -16.70 -14.64 -8.77
C PHE A 78 -17.44 -13.70 -7.81
N PHE A 79 -18.68 -14.05 -7.46
CA PHE A 79 -19.53 -13.24 -6.59
C PHE A 79 -19.41 -13.71 -5.13
N PHE A 80 -19.28 -12.74 -4.21
CA PHE A 80 -19.11 -13.00 -2.79
C PHE A 80 -20.12 -12.21 -1.95
N ALA A 81 -20.91 -12.94 -1.18
CA ALA A 81 -21.82 -12.42 -0.15
C ALA A 81 -21.33 -12.77 1.28
N GLY A 82 -20.05 -13.07 1.44
CA GLY A 82 -19.42 -13.39 2.71
C GLY A 82 -17.93 -13.09 2.68
N HIS A 83 -17.22 -13.47 3.74
CA HIS A 83 -15.79 -13.22 3.98
C HIS A 83 -14.95 -14.44 3.65
N LEU A 84 -13.67 -14.21 3.31
CA LEU A 84 -12.67 -15.24 3.09
C LEU A 84 -11.53 -15.13 4.11
N ASN A 85 -11.20 -16.25 4.74
CA ASN A 85 -10.02 -16.40 5.56
C ASN A 85 -8.98 -17.23 4.80
N VAL A 86 -7.85 -16.65 4.48
CA VAL A 86 -6.73 -17.33 3.81
C VAL A 86 -5.80 -17.88 4.88
N PRO A 87 -5.75 -19.20 5.09
CA PRO A 87 -4.94 -19.82 6.14
C PRO A 87 -3.45 -19.56 5.97
N ALA A 88 -2.68 -19.87 7.02
CA ALA A 88 -1.23 -19.79 6.95
C ALA A 88 -0.66 -20.65 5.81
N ALA A 89 0.38 -20.15 5.14
CA ALA A 89 1.08 -20.78 4.02
C ALA A 89 0.20 -21.03 2.77
N VAL A 90 -0.98 -20.42 2.66
CA VAL A 90 -1.88 -20.53 1.50
C VAL A 90 -1.82 -19.29 0.64
N THR A 91 -1.79 -19.51 -0.68
CA THR A 91 -1.94 -18.46 -1.68
C THR A 91 -3.35 -18.53 -2.29
N LEU A 92 -4.10 -17.42 -2.27
CA LEU A 92 -5.30 -17.24 -3.08
C LEU A 92 -4.90 -16.50 -4.36
N ALA A 93 -5.01 -17.18 -5.50
CA ALA A 93 -4.52 -16.70 -6.78
C ALA A 93 -5.61 -16.58 -7.84
N GLY A 94 -5.64 -15.43 -8.50
CA GLY A 94 -6.28 -15.25 -9.81
C GLY A 94 -5.32 -15.57 -10.96
N VAL A 95 -5.70 -15.19 -12.18
CA VAL A 95 -4.91 -15.47 -13.38
C VAL A 95 -4.01 -14.33 -13.83
N TRP A 96 -4.13 -13.15 -13.24
CA TRP A 96 -3.33 -12.00 -13.63
C TRP A 96 -1.87 -12.14 -13.16
N ALA A 97 -0.95 -12.11 -14.11
CA ALA A 97 0.49 -12.14 -13.83
C ALA A 97 1.12 -10.74 -13.71
N SER A 98 0.37 -9.71 -14.08
CA SER A 98 0.64 -8.29 -13.81
C SER A 98 -0.58 -7.69 -13.17
N VAL A 99 -0.48 -6.48 -12.62
CA VAL A 99 -1.65 -5.81 -12.03
C VAL A 99 -2.70 -5.56 -13.10
N PRO A 100 -3.95 -6.01 -12.92
CA PRO A 100 -5.01 -5.75 -13.89
C PRO A 100 -5.37 -4.26 -13.91
N ALA A 101 -5.84 -3.76 -15.07
CA ALA A 101 -6.21 -2.37 -15.25
C ALA A 101 -7.56 -2.24 -15.95
N HIS A 102 -8.58 -1.83 -15.22
CA HIS A 102 -9.92 -1.62 -15.75
C HIS A 102 -10.28 -0.14 -15.94
N ASN A 103 -9.30 0.74 -16.12
CA ASN A 103 -9.54 2.16 -16.44
C ASN A 103 -10.41 2.36 -17.71
N GLY A 104 -10.45 1.37 -18.61
CA GLY A 104 -11.39 1.34 -19.72
C GLY A 104 -12.87 1.38 -19.30
N LEU A 105 -13.21 1.05 -18.06
CA LEU A 105 -14.58 1.23 -17.53
C LEU A 105 -14.97 2.70 -17.57
N ARG A 106 -14.14 3.58 -17.02
CA ARG A 106 -14.34 5.02 -17.05
C ARG A 106 -14.31 5.55 -18.48
N ASP A 107 -13.29 5.21 -19.24
CA ASP A 107 -13.02 5.80 -20.56
C ASP A 107 -14.04 5.35 -21.60
N ARG A 108 -14.59 4.15 -21.48
CA ARG A 108 -15.61 3.60 -22.37
C ARG A 108 -17.03 3.64 -21.79
N GLY A 109 -17.20 4.11 -20.57
CA GLY A 109 -18.50 4.15 -19.87
C GLY A 109 -19.11 2.77 -19.62
N LEU A 110 -18.28 1.75 -19.42
CA LEU A 110 -18.77 0.38 -19.13
C LEU A 110 -19.31 0.29 -17.70
N PRO A 111 -20.42 -0.43 -17.47
CA PRO A 111 -21.05 -0.49 -16.14
C PRO A 111 -20.31 -1.37 -15.14
N LYS A 112 -19.51 -2.31 -15.60
CA LYS A 112 -18.77 -3.28 -14.78
C LYS A 112 -17.55 -3.83 -15.54
N PRO A 113 -16.59 -4.47 -14.85
CA PRO A 113 -15.50 -5.21 -15.49
C PRO A 113 -16.03 -6.24 -16.48
N THR A 114 -15.27 -6.47 -17.56
CA THR A 114 -15.49 -7.56 -18.49
C THR A 114 -15.12 -8.89 -17.85
N ASP A 115 -15.52 -10.02 -18.45
CA ASP A 115 -15.21 -11.37 -17.93
C ASP A 115 -13.76 -11.80 -18.23
N ASP A 116 -12.87 -10.86 -18.52
CA ASP A 116 -11.45 -11.11 -18.71
C ASP A 116 -10.76 -11.30 -17.36
N GLY A 117 -9.90 -12.30 -17.27
CA GLY A 117 -9.11 -12.58 -16.09
C GLY A 117 -9.94 -13.02 -14.88
N THR A 118 -9.52 -12.64 -13.69
CA THR A 118 -10.19 -12.97 -12.42
C THR A 118 -10.68 -11.71 -11.75
N THR A 119 -12.01 -11.59 -11.57
CA THR A 119 -12.62 -10.48 -10.85
C THR A 119 -13.46 -11.02 -9.68
N PHE A 120 -13.26 -10.45 -8.51
CA PHE A 120 -14.07 -10.71 -7.31
C PHE A 120 -15.10 -9.60 -7.14
N LEU A 121 -16.38 -9.98 -7.22
CA LEU A 121 -17.53 -9.09 -7.06
C LEU A 121 -18.00 -9.16 -5.61
N VAL A 122 -17.78 -8.09 -4.84
CA VAL A 122 -17.97 -8.08 -3.38
C VAL A 122 -19.21 -7.28 -3.02
N THR A 123 -20.15 -7.91 -2.34
CA THR A 123 -21.38 -7.25 -1.84
C THR A 123 -21.54 -7.35 -0.32
N GLU A 124 -20.75 -8.19 0.32
CA GLU A 124 -20.79 -8.39 1.77
C GLU A 124 -20.53 -7.08 2.52
N SER A 125 -21.31 -6.85 3.57
CA SER A 125 -21.22 -5.69 4.46
C SER A 125 -21.45 -4.33 3.79
N ALA A 126 -22.16 -4.25 2.66
CA ALA A 126 -22.59 -2.99 2.05
C ALA A 126 -23.30 -2.08 3.08
N GLY A 127 -22.99 -0.79 3.07
CA GLY A 127 -23.53 0.20 4.02
C GLY A 127 -22.87 0.24 5.39
N LYS A 128 -21.78 -0.54 5.61
CA LYS A 128 -21.06 -0.58 6.88
C LYS A 128 -19.59 -0.29 6.65
N GLU A 129 -19.05 0.73 7.30
CA GLU A 129 -17.60 1.02 7.23
C GLU A 129 -16.80 0.08 8.14
N GLU A 130 -17.37 -0.33 9.26
CA GLU A 130 -16.73 -1.18 10.27
C GLU A 130 -17.21 -2.62 10.12
N GLY A 131 -16.33 -3.56 10.41
CA GLY A 131 -16.61 -4.99 10.37
C GLY A 131 -15.41 -5.81 9.93
N PRO A 132 -15.59 -7.15 9.77
CA PRO A 132 -14.55 -8.01 9.22
C PRO A 132 -14.19 -7.58 7.80
N ALA A 133 -12.90 -7.70 7.44
CA ALA A 133 -12.45 -7.49 6.07
C ALA A 133 -13.03 -8.56 5.13
N PHE A 134 -13.19 -8.24 3.85
CA PHE A 134 -13.63 -9.23 2.87
C PHE A 134 -12.64 -10.40 2.79
N ILE A 135 -11.32 -10.12 2.73
CA ILE A 135 -10.26 -11.15 2.76
C ILE A 135 -9.35 -10.90 3.95
N THR A 136 -9.16 -11.90 4.81
CA THR A 136 -8.15 -11.88 5.88
C THR A 136 -7.00 -12.81 5.53
N LEU A 137 -5.79 -12.25 5.46
CA LEU A 137 -4.53 -12.97 5.24
C LEU A 137 -3.87 -13.26 6.58
N HIS A 138 -3.37 -14.49 6.77
CA HIS A 138 -2.65 -14.95 7.96
C HIS A 138 -1.14 -15.10 7.69
N HIS A 139 -0.41 -15.82 8.56
CA HIS A 139 1.04 -16.05 8.41
C HIS A 139 1.42 -16.63 7.05
N ASN A 140 2.39 -16.00 6.38
CA ASN A 140 2.93 -16.47 5.09
C ASN A 140 1.85 -16.69 4.01
N SER A 141 0.69 -16.05 4.11
CA SER A 141 -0.36 -16.17 3.11
C SER A 141 -0.29 -15.04 2.08
N THR A 142 -0.83 -15.30 0.91
CA THR A 142 -0.76 -14.35 -0.20
C THR A 142 -2.09 -14.25 -0.93
N LEU A 143 -2.50 -13.02 -1.26
CA LEU A 143 -3.50 -12.71 -2.29
C LEU A 143 -2.77 -12.21 -3.53
N LYS A 144 -3.04 -12.79 -4.71
CA LYS A 144 -2.41 -12.30 -5.94
C LYS A 144 -3.26 -12.43 -7.19
N GLY A 145 -3.03 -11.54 -8.16
CA GLY A 145 -3.54 -11.68 -9.52
C GLY A 145 -5.06 -11.57 -9.65
N VAL A 146 -5.71 -10.70 -8.88
CA VAL A 146 -7.17 -10.50 -8.89
C VAL A 146 -7.53 -9.02 -8.98
N ALA A 147 -8.71 -8.72 -9.57
CA ALA A 147 -9.37 -7.43 -9.45
C ALA A 147 -10.52 -7.55 -8.44
N LEU A 148 -10.63 -6.58 -7.53
CA LEU A 148 -11.76 -6.45 -6.60
C LEU A 148 -12.68 -5.35 -7.10
N TYR A 149 -13.95 -5.66 -7.23
CA TYR A 149 -14.99 -4.74 -7.66
C TYR A 149 -16.22 -4.83 -6.76
N TYR A 150 -16.75 -3.69 -6.39
CA TYR A 150 -17.93 -3.54 -5.51
C TYR A 150 -19.12 -3.09 -6.35
N PRO A 151 -20.03 -4.01 -6.76
CA PRO A 151 -21.13 -3.71 -7.68
C PRO A 151 -22.15 -2.69 -7.15
N ASN A 152 -22.27 -2.55 -5.84
CA ASN A 152 -23.19 -1.59 -5.23
C ASN A 152 -22.67 -0.15 -5.23
N GLN A 153 -21.37 0.06 -5.49
CA GLN A 153 -20.81 1.39 -5.69
C GLN A 153 -21.39 2.04 -6.94
N LYS A 154 -21.78 3.29 -6.83
CA LYS A 154 -22.28 4.09 -7.96
C LYS A 154 -21.23 5.10 -8.38
N ALA A 155 -20.91 5.09 -9.67
CA ALA A 155 -19.84 5.93 -10.22
C ALA A 155 -20.12 7.45 -10.15
N ASP A 156 -21.36 7.86 -9.91
CA ASP A 156 -21.82 9.25 -9.89
C ASP A 156 -22.50 9.66 -8.57
N ASP A 157 -22.29 8.88 -7.50
CA ASP A 157 -22.87 9.15 -6.18
C ASP A 157 -21.81 9.12 -5.07
N VAL A 158 -22.21 9.50 -3.85
CA VAL A 158 -21.42 9.32 -2.64
C VAL A 158 -21.13 7.83 -2.46
N PRO A 159 -19.86 7.45 -2.13
CA PRO A 159 -19.53 6.05 -1.98
C PRO A 159 -20.34 5.32 -0.93
N GLU A 160 -20.79 4.13 -1.26
CA GLU A 160 -21.34 3.18 -0.31
C GLU A 160 -20.25 2.70 0.65
N PRO A 161 -20.42 2.81 1.98
CA PRO A 161 -19.42 2.33 2.93
C PRO A 161 -19.22 0.82 2.88
N TYR A 162 -17.97 0.38 3.02
CA TYR A 162 -17.57 -1.02 3.17
C TYR A 162 -16.41 -1.13 4.15
N PRO A 163 -16.26 -2.26 4.89
CA PRO A 163 -15.06 -2.58 5.62
C PRO A 163 -13.83 -2.70 4.69
N TRP A 164 -12.69 -3.05 5.26
CA TRP A 164 -11.47 -3.25 4.49
C TRP A 164 -11.62 -4.39 3.47
N SER A 165 -11.10 -4.17 2.26
CA SER A 165 -11.08 -5.22 1.23
C SER A 165 -10.14 -6.35 1.62
N VAL A 166 -8.97 -6.02 2.15
CA VAL A 166 -7.97 -7.00 2.59
C VAL A 166 -7.42 -6.60 3.96
N ALA A 167 -7.42 -7.52 4.90
CA ALA A 167 -6.72 -7.41 6.17
C ALA A 167 -5.50 -8.34 6.19
N MET A 168 -4.32 -7.79 6.51
CA MET A 168 -3.05 -8.51 6.60
C MET A 168 -2.69 -8.72 8.06
N ARG A 169 -2.58 -9.97 8.50
CA ARG A 169 -2.32 -10.33 9.90
C ARG A 169 -1.15 -11.31 10.02
N GLY A 170 -0.45 -11.24 11.14
CA GLY A 170 0.63 -12.17 11.43
C GLY A 170 1.94 -11.82 10.73
N LYS A 171 2.70 -12.83 10.28
CA LYS A 171 4.05 -12.63 9.73
C LYS A 171 4.10 -12.91 8.23
N ASN A 172 4.77 -12.06 7.47
CA ASN A 172 4.98 -12.17 6.02
C ASN A 172 3.70 -12.33 5.17
N PRO A 173 2.57 -11.67 5.48
CA PRO A 173 1.44 -11.68 4.56
C PRO A 173 1.79 -10.85 3.31
N ALA A 174 1.25 -11.23 2.15
CA ALA A 174 1.52 -10.52 0.90
C ALA A 174 0.26 -10.24 0.07
N VAL A 175 0.23 -9.07 -0.57
CA VAL A 175 -0.77 -8.66 -1.59
C VAL A 175 0.00 -8.27 -2.84
N LEU A 176 -0.20 -9.02 -3.92
CA LEU A 176 0.60 -8.91 -5.15
C LEU A 176 -0.29 -8.83 -6.38
N GLN A 177 -0.03 -7.89 -7.30
CA GLN A 177 -0.75 -7.80 -8.57
C GLN A 177 -2.27 -7.73 -8.41
N VAL A 178 -2.73 -6.84 -7.52
CA VAL A 178 -4.14 -6.68 -7.18
C VAL A 178 -4.64 -5.31 -7.62
N GLU A 179 -5.84 -5.29 -8.23
CA GLU A 179 -6.56 -4.06 -8.48
C GLU A 179 -7.68 -3.87 -7.46
N LEU A 180 -7.67 -2.74 -6.78
CA LEU A 180 -8.74 -2.27 -5.90
C LEU A 180 -9.60 -1.27 -6.69
N LEU A 181 -10.41 -1.77 -7.64
CA LEU A 181 -10.99 -0.93 -8.69
C LEU A 181 -11.84 0.22 -8.12
N ASN A 182 -12.73 -0.08 -7.15
CA ASN A 182 -13.61 0.89 -6.51
C ASN A 182 -13.92 0.52 -5.04
N ALA A 183 -12.94 -0.03 -4.36
CA ALA A 183 -13.05 -0.37 -2.95
C ALA A 183 -13.33 0.89 -2.10
N TYR A 184 -14.16 0.79 -1.06
CA TYR A 184 -14.30 1.89 -0.09
C TYR A 184 -13.03 1.99 0.76
N ASN A 185 -12.65 0.93 1.47
CA ASN A 185 -11.37 0.78 2.14
C ASN A 185 -10.55 -0.34 1.46
N GLY A 186 -9.28 -0.05 1.14
CA GLY A 186 -8.39 -0.96 0.43
C GLY A 186 -7.73 -2.00 1.34
N ILE A 187 -6.52 -1.73 1.81
CA ILE A 187 -5.70 -2.71 2.56
C ILE A 187 -5.43 -2.24 3.98
N ASP A 188 -5.85 -3.05 4.94
CA ASP A 188 -5.48 -2.92 6.35
C ASP A 188 -4.26 -3.79 6.66
N ALA A 189 -3.08 -3.17 6.66
CA ALA A 189 -1.81 -3.80 7.04
C ALA A 189 -1.45 -3.47 8.49
N THR A 190 -2.40 -3.66 9.41
CA THR A 190 -2.15 -3.51 10.85
C THR A 190 -1.86 -4.84 11.52
N GLU A 191 -1.16 -4.82 12.67
CA GLU A 191 -0.89 -6.01 13.50
C GLU A 191 -0.21 -7.16 12.73
N ASN A 192 0.77 -6.82 11.90
CA ASN A 192 1.56 -7.81 11.18
C ASN A 192 3.06 -7.48 11.24
N GLU A 193 3.87 -8.37 10.74
CA GLU A 193 5.30 -8.17 10.57
C GLU A 193 5.70 -8.54 9.14
N ARG A 194 6.61 -7.76 8.55
CA ARG A 194 7.23 -8.03 7.24
C ARG A 194 6.22 -8.20 6.10
N HIS A 195 5.13 -7.40 6.12
CA HIS A 195 4.20 -7.41 5.01
C HIS A 195 4.86 -7.00 3.70
N LEU A 196 4.31 -7.51 2.59
CA LEU A 196 4.63 -7.07 1.24
C LEU A 196 3.35 -6.70 0.50
N ILE A 197 3.22 -5.42 0.11
CA ILE A 197 2.19 -4.92 -0.79
C ILE A 197 2.92 -4.47 -2.05
N ARG A 198 2.70 -5.15 -3.17
CA ARG A 198 3.42 -4.86 -4.39
C ARG A 198 2.57 -5.00 -5.64
N ASP A 199 2.78 -4.09 -6.60
CA ASP A 199 2.03 -4.04 -7.86
C ASP A 199 0.52 -3.98 -7.57
N VAL A 200 0.09 -2.94 -6.86
CA VAL A 200 -1.32 -2.71 -6.52
C VAL A 200 -1.78 -1.39 -7.13
N GLN A 201 -2.94 -1.39 -7.75
CA GLN A 201 -3.52 -0.18 -8.30
C GLN A 201 -5.03 -0.11 -8.09
N GLY A 202 -5.65 1.01 -8.46
CA GLY A 202 -7.09 1.20 -8.40
C GLY A 202 -7.51 2.56 -7.89
N GLN A 203 -8.76 2.64 -7.44
CA GLN A 203 -9.35 3.84 -6.86
C GLN A 203 -10.03 3.50 -5.53
N PRO A 204 -9.27 3.18 -4.47
CA PRO A 204 -9.86 3.08 -3.13
C PRO A 204 -10.39 4.46 -2.72
N LEU A 205 -11.68 4.52 -2.37
CA LEU A 205 -12.42 5.79 -2.30
C LEU A 205 -12.21 6.53 -0.97
N ARG A 206 -12.12 5.79 0.16
CA ARG A 206 -11.99 6.36 1.51
C ARG A 206 -10.59 6.20 2.08
N ARG A 207 -10.05 4.97 2.12
CA ARG A 207 -8.68 4.69 2.58
C ARG A 207 -8.02 3.70 1.64
N GLY A 208 -6.81 4.05 1.18
CA GLY A 208 -6.04 3.15 0.32
C GLY A 208 -5.33 2.06 1.12
N VAL A 209 -4.28 2.42 1.83
CA VAL A 209 -3.50 1.52 2.69
C VAL A 209 -3.35 2.11 4.08
N LEU A 210 -3.64 1.33 5.11
CA LEU A 210 -3.34 1.66 6.51
C LEU A 210 -2.26 0.72 7.04
N VAL A 211 -1.20 1.29 7.60
CA VAL A 211 -0.11 0.56 8.27
C VAL A 211 -0.02 1.02 9.71
N ASP A 212 -0.17 0.13 10.67
CA ASP A 212 -0.01 0.44 12.10
C ASP A 212 0.37 -0.82 12.88
N ARG A 213 1.04 -0.64 14.02
CA ARG A 213 1.49 -1.73 14.89
C ARG A 213 2.37 -2.76 14.18
N ILE A 214 3.32 -2.24 13.37
CA ILE A 214 4.34 -3.03 12.68
C ILE A 214 5.64 -2.92 13.47
N TYR A 215 6.17 -4.05 13.90
CA TYR A 215 7.36 -4.12 14.76
C TYR A 215 8.58 -4.73 14.06
N ASP A 216 8.43 -5.09 12.80
CA ASP A 216 9.49 -5.56 11.92
C ASP A 216 9.14 -5.25 10.45
N ILE A 217 10.04 -4.74 9.73
CA ILE A 217 10.12 -4.20 8.37
C ILE A 217 8.93 -4.49 7.45
N GLY A 218 8.06 -3.48 7.21
CA GLY A 218 7.03 -3.55 6.16
C GLY A 218 7.52 -3.05 4.81
N ARG A 219 6.92 -3.52 3.70
CA ARG A 219 7.28 -3.12 2.32
C ARG A 219 6.04 -2.80 1.51
N ILE A 220 6.05 -1.63 0.88
CA ILE A 220 5.03 -1.18 -0.09
C ILE A 220 5.78 -0.73 -1.34
N GLU A 221 5.53 -1.37 -2.46
CA GLU A 221 6.29 -1.20 -3.70
C GLU A 221 5.34 -1.09 -4.90
N ASN A 222 5.55 -0.09 -5.76
CA ASN A 222 4.81 0.07 -7.02
C ASN A 222 3.29 0.04 -6.81
N VAL A 223 2.79 0.96 -5.97
CA VAL A 223 1.35 1.13 -5.71
C VAL A 223 0.86 2.43 -6.33
N HIS A 224 -0.21 2.36 -7.12
CA HIS A 224 -0.70 3.49 -7.89
C HIS A 224 -2.22 3.65 -7.71
N PHE A 225 -2.64 4.64 -6.94
CA PHE A 225 -4.05 4.99 -6.74
C PHE A 225 -4.42 6.19 -7.58
N ASN A 226 -5.37 5.99 -8.49
CA ASN A 226 -5.81 7.01 -9.45
C ASN A 226 -7.31 6.82 -9.73
N PRO A 227 -8.07 7.87 -10.07
CA PRO A 227 -9.51 7.76 -10.33
C PRO A 227 -9.82 7.07 -11.67
N TRP A 228 -9.36 5.85 -11.84
CA TRP A 228 -9.56 5.06 -13.06
C TRP A 228 -10.96 4.47 -13.19
N TRP A 229 -11.68 4.33 -12.07
CA TRP A 229 -13.07 3.89 -12.10
C TRP A 229 -14.03 5.04 -12.40
N SER A 230 -13.88 6.20 -11.72
CA SER A 230 -14.77 7.34 -11.95
C SER A 230 -14.15 8.68 -11.60
N LEU A 231 -14.35 9.66 -12.51
CA LEU A 231 -14.12 11.09 -12.29
C LEU A 231 -15.43 11.89 -12.20
N LYS A 232 -16.57 11.22 -11.99
CA LYS A 232 -17.86 11.91 -11.89
C LYS A 232 -17.83 12.87 -10.71
N PRO A 233 -18.32 14.11 -10.87
CA PRO A 233 -18.08 15.21 -9.92
C PRO A 233 -18.48 14.88 -8.48
N LYS A 234 -19.64 14.26 -8.25
CA LYS A 234 -20.12 13.98 -6.90
C LYS A 234 -19.23 12.97 -6.16
N LEU A 235 -18.83 11.89 -6.83
CA LEU A 235 -17.93 10.88 -6.27
C LEU A 235 -16.53 11.45 -6.05
N PHE A 236 -15.98 12.10 -7.09
CA PHE A 236 -14.60 12.56 -7.06
C PHE A 236 -14.41 13.69 -6.05
N GLN A 237 -15.35 14.63 -5.96
CA GLN A 237 -15.32 15.65 -4.92
C GLN A 237 -15.38 15.03 -3.52
N TRP A 238 -16.25 14.03 -3.30
CA TRP A 238 -16.32 13.34 -2.02
C TRP A 238 -14.98 12.65 -1.67
N GLN A 239 -14.35 11.99 -2.64
CA GLN A 239 -13.02 11.39 -2.45
C GLN A 239 -11.96 12.45 -2.09
N MET A 240 -11.95 13.58 -2.78
CA MET A 240 -11.03 14.68 -2.48
C MET A 240 -11.29 15.34 -1.12
N GLU A 241 -12.50 15.27 -0.58
CA GLU A 241 -12.83 15.81 0.74
C GLU A 241 -12.57 14.81 1.88
N HIS A 242 -12.65 13.51 1.61
CA HIS A 242 -12.65 12.46 2.64
C HIS A 242 -11.58 11.39 2.45
N GLY A 243 -11.04 11.22 1.25
CA GLY A 243 -10.12 10.14 0.91
C GLY A 243 -8.72 10.33 1.50
N GLU A 244 -8.11 9.25 1.99
CA GLU A 244 -6.73 9.20 2.49
C GLU A 244 -6.03 8.02 1.79
N ALA A 245 -5.00 8.29 0.96
CA ALA A 245 -4.42 7.22 0.14
C ALA A 245 -3.48 6.30 0.92
N PHE A 246 -2.52 6.85 1.65
CA PHE A 246 -1.55 6.09 2.42
C PHE A 246 -1.48 6.61 3.85
N ILE A 247 -1.74 5.76 4.83
CA ILE A 247 -1.80 6.12 6.25
C ILE A 247 -0.79 5.27 7.02
N PHE A 248 0.12 5.92 7.76
CA PHE A 248 1.18 5.27 8.53
C PHE A 248 1.09 5.64 10.00
N GLY A 249 0.77 4.68 10.85
CA GLY A 249 0.85 4.76 12.30
C GLY A 249 2.19 4.23 12.81
N ARG A 250 2.19 3.36 13.84
CA ARG A 250 3.42 2.77 14.38
C ARG A 250 4.05 1.79 13.41
N THR A 251 5.24 2.10 12.97
CA THR A 251 6.07 1.18 12.16
C THR A 251 7.48 1.09 12.75
N ASP A 252 8.15 -0.02 12.43
CA ASP A 252 9.57 -0.16 12.62
C ASP A 252 10.23 -0.42 11.28
N TRP A 253 10.93 0.61 10.75
CA TRP A 253 11.67 0.57 9.51
C TRP A 253 10.79 0.26 8.27
N GLN A 254 9.74 1.04 8.06
CA GLN A 254 8.89 0.91 6.87
C GLN A 254 9.67 1.28 5.59
N TYR A 255 9.56 0.45 4.56
CA TYR A 255 9.99 0.81 3.20
C TYR A 255 8.79 1.09 2.32
N VAL A 256 8.81 2.25 1.63
CA VAL A 256 7.83 2.63 0.63
C VAL A 256 8.58 3.06 -0.62
N PHE A 257 8.31 2.41 -1.73
CA PHE A 257 9.04 2.61 -2.96
C PHE A 257 8.12 2.76 -4.17
N ASN A 258 8.32 3.82 -4.97
CA ASN A 258 7.60 4.04 -6.23
C ASN A 258 6.08 3.94 -6.07
N THR A 259 5.53 4.77 -5.18
CA THR A 259 4.09 4.84 -4.95
C THR A 259 3.53 6.19 -5.36
N PHE A 260 2.29 6.19 -5.81
CA PHE A 260 1.63 7.39 -6.31
C PHE A 260 0.15 7.41 -5.94
N CYS A 261 -0.40 8.60 -5.71
CA CYS A 261 -1.84 8.81 -5.58
C CYS A 261 -2.28 10.13 -6.21
N PHE A 262 -3.52 10.15 -6.69
CA PHE A 262 -4.15 11.30 -7.31
C PHE A 262 -5.55 11.55 -6.76
N GLY A 263 -5.86 12.80 -6.39
CA GLY A 263 -7.22 13.22 -6.09
C GLY A 263 -7.75 12.76 -4.72
N TYR A 264 -6.94 12.90 -3.68
CA TYR A 264 -7.33 12.59 -2.28
C TYR A 264 -7.34 13.86 -1.41
N ASN A 265 -8.03 13.78 -0.27
CA ASN A 265 -7.89 14.79 0.79
C ASN A 265 -6.44 14.83 1.26
N VAL A 266 -5.90 13.64 1.62
CA VAL A 266 -4.51 13.50 2.02
C VAL A 266 -3.86 12.36 1.22
N GLY A 267 -2.75 12.67 0.56
CA GLY A 267 -1.95 11.65 -0.16
C GLY A 267 -1.24 10.72 0.82
N TYR A 268 -0.33 11.25 1.61
CA TYR A 268 0.42 10.51 2.64
C TYR A 268 0.17 11.10 4.01
N LYS A 269 -0.30 10.29 4.95
CA LYS A 269 -0.62 10.71 6.31
C LYS A 269 0.17 9.91 7.33
N PHE A 270 0.98 10.59 8.13
CA PHE A 270 1.76 9.99 9.22
C PHE A 270 1.10 10.37 10.54
N ILE A 271 0.51 9.39 11.21
CA ILE A 271 -0.28 9.58 12.42
C ILE A 271 0.45 9.05 13.67
N LYS A 272 0.08 9.58 14.82
CA LYS A 272 0.43 9.00 16.10
C LYS A 272 -0.70 8.12 16.60
N THR A 273 -0.41 6.86 16.86
CA THR A 273 -1.34 5.93 17.50
C THR A 273 -0.94 5.66 18.95
N ARG A 274 -1.72 4.84 19.66
CA ARG A 274 -1.32 4.37 21.00
C ARG A 274 -0.04 3.53 20.98
N ALA A 275 0.25 2.86 19.85
CA ALA A 275 1.44 2.05 19.65
C ALA A 275 2.70 2.88 19.37
N GLY A 276 2.54 4.15 18.95
CA GLY A 276 3.63 5.04 18.63
C GLY A 276 3.46 5.74 17.28
N PHE A 277 4.55 5.96 16.59
CA PHE A 277 4.64 6.73 15.35
C PHE A 277 5.52 6.04 14.31
N CYS A 278 5.44 6.53 13.07
CA CYS A 278 6.17 5.97 11.93
C CYS A 278 7.65 6.35 11.90
N ASN A 279 8.46 5.41 11.45
CA ASN A 279 9.76 5.67 10.85
C ASN A 279 9.91 4.89 9.55
N GLY A 280 10.79 5.33 8.67
CA GLY A 280 11.07 4.56 7.46
C GLY A 280 11.69 5.34 6.34
N ASN A 281 11.83 4.64 5.21
CA ASN A 281 12.39 5.14 3.97
C ASN A 281 11.28 5.22 2.92
N PHE A 282 11.07 6.41 2.38
CA PHE A 282 10.05 6.72 1.40
C PHE A 282 10.75 7.23 0.14
N LEU A 283 10.93 6.36 -0.84
CA LEU A 283 11.70 6.64 -2.05
C LEU A 283 10.80 6.70 -3.28
N GLY A 284 10.85 7.82 -4.02
CA GLY A 284 10.05 8.00 -5.24
C GLY A 284 8.55 7.98 -4.96
N ILE A 285 8.12 8.59 -3.87
CA ILE A 285 6.70 8.73 -3.55
C ILE A 285 6.13 9.97 -4.22
N GLY A 286 4.90 9.87 -4.74
CA GLY A 286 4.22 10.97 -5.43
C GLY A 286 2.78 11.16 -4.98
N ALA A 287 2.36 12.42 -4.84
CA ALA A 287 0.97 12.78 -4.62
C ALA A 287 0.61 13.95 -5.52
N ASP A 288 -0.42 13.77 -6.33
CA ASP A 288 -0.89 14.77 -7.27
C ASP A 288 -2.35 15.12 -7.02
N ASP A 289 -2.66 16.39 -7.19
CA ASP A 289 -4.02 16.93 -7.05
C ASP A 289 -4.72 16.59 -5.72
N CYS A 290 -3.97 16.42 -4.65
CA CYS A 290 -4.51 16.26 -3.30
C CYS A 290 -4.83 17.61 -2.66
N TYR A 291 -5.76 17.67 -1.69
CA TYR A 291 -5.92 18.88 -0.86
C TYR A 291 -4.64 19.13 -0.06
N THR A 292 -4.07 18.08 0.51
CA THR A 292 -2.74 18.09 1.12
C THR A 292 -1.96 16.86 0.67
N ALA A 293 -0.82 17.06 0.01
CA ALA A 293 -0.06 15.93 -0.51
C ALA A 293 0.52 15.05 0.62
N LEU A 294 1.01 15.68 1.71
CA LEU A 294 1.59 14.96 2.84
C LEU A 294 1.30 15.67 4.17
N VAL A 295 0.78 14.91 5.14
CA VAL A 295 0.50 15.37 6.52
C VAL A 295 1.33 14.56 7.51
N VAL A 296 2.03 15.25 8.43
CA VAL A 296 2.75 14.62 9.55
C VAL A 296 2.15 15.10 10.86
N GLU A 297 1.43 14.23 11.56
CA GLU A 297 0.98 14.48 12.93
C GLU A 297 2.11 14.27 13.93
N ASP A 298 2.84 13.15 13.81
CA ASP A 298 4.05 12.86 14.57
C ASP A 298 4.95 11.86 13.84
N SER A 299 6.23 11.82 14.17
CA SER A 299 7.23 10.95 13.58
C SER A 299 8.29 10.54 14.60
N ALA A 300 9.02 9.47 14.30
CA ALA A 300 10.13 9.02 15.13
C ALA A 300 11.28 10.07 15.18
N PRO A 301 12.08 10.11 16.24
CA PRO A 301 13.25 11.00 16.32
C PRO A 301 14.27 10.79 15.20
N TYR A 302 14.46 9.55 14.75
CA TYR A 302 15.34 9.19 13.64
C TYR A 302 14.68 9.34 12.25
N GLY A 303 13.37 9.45 12.19
CA GLY A 303 12.65 10.21 11.20
C GLY A 303 12.00 9.46 10.05
N LEU A 304 11.32 10.27 9.27
CA LEU A 304 10.81 9.95 7.94
C LEU A 304 11.86 10.41 6.92
N LEU A 305 12.43 9.45 6.18
CA LEU A 305 13.47 9.70 5.18
C LEU A 305 12.81 9.67 3.79
N ILE A 306 12.45 10.85 3.27
CA ILE A 306 11.71 11.01 2.02
C ILE A 306 12.68 11.48 0.95
N SER A 307 12.87 10.69 -0.10
CA SER A 307 13.81 10.96 -1.18
C SER A 307 13.17 10.83 -2.55
N ASN A 308 13.57 11.71 -3.49
CA ASN A 308 13.09 11.69 -4.89
C ASN A 308 11.55 11.73 -4.99
N GLY A 309 10.91 12.48 -4.10
CA GLY A 309 9.45 12.63 -4.08
C GLY A 309 8.97 13.73 -5.02
N GLU A 310 7.75 13.62 -5.51
CA GLU A 310 7.06 14.66 -6.28
C GLU A 310 5.71 14.98 -5.65
N PHE A 311 5.47 16.26 -5.34
CA PHE A 311 4.28 16.68 -4.60
C PHE A 311 3.57 17.85 -5.27
N VAL A 312 2.25 17.68 -5.42
CA VAL A 312 1.34 18.65 -6.03
C VAL A 312 0.07 18.77 -5.20
N SER A 313 -0.40 19.98 -4.96
CA SER A 313 -1.68 20.27 -4.31
C SER A 313 -2.26 21.55 -4.89
N PHE A 314 -3.38 21.47 -5.59
CA PHE A 314 -4.00 22.66 -6.16
C PHE A 314 -5.54 22.74 -6.03
N HIS A 315 -6.18 21.71 -5.52
CA HIS A 315 -7.60 21.74 -5.15
C HIS A 315 -7.81 21.99 -3.66
N GLY A 316 -9.04 22.26 -3.28
CA GLY A 316 -9.42 22.58 -1.92
C GLY A 316 -9.39 24.06 -1.57
N PRO A 317 -9.80 24.42 -0.36
CA PRO A 317 -9.93 25.82 0.08
C PRO A 317 -8.56 26.50 0.26
N ASP A 318 -7.55 25.75 0.70
CA ASP A 318 -6.20 26.25 0.95
C ASP A 318 -5.14 25.18 0.62
N PRO A 319 -4.90 24.90 -0.69
CA PRO A 319 -4.04 23.81 -1.12
C PRO A 319 -2.62 23.97 -0.58
N THR A 320 -2.21 22.99 0.21
CA THR A 320 -0.91 22.93 0.90
C THR A 320 -0.24 21.60 0.61
N MET A 321 1.00 21.60 0.10
CA MET A 321 1.64 20.33 -0.26
C MET A 321 2.07 19.56 0.99
N ILE A 322 2.76 20.21 1.92
CA ILE A 322 3.29 19.58 3.14
C ILE A 322 2.72 20.27 4.38
N GLU A 323 2.16 19.51 5.28
CA GLU A 323 1.75 20.01 6.59
C GLU A 323 2.35 19.19 7.72
N VAL A 324 3.26 19.78 8.50
CA VAL A 324 3.80 19.19 9.72
C VAL A 324 3.10 19.83 10.92
N LYS A 325 2.30 19.06 11.61
CA LYS A 325 1.45 19.53 12.73
C LYS A 325 2.28 19.91 13.96
N SER A 326 1.72 20.72 14.82
CA SER A 326 2.34 21.16 16.10
C SER A 326 2.64 20.00 17.06
N SER A 327 2.00 18.86 16.89
CA SER A 327 2.23 17.63 17.64
C SER A 327 3.52 16.90 17.23
N ASN A 328 4.09 17.17 16.05
CA ASN A 328 5.29 16.46 15.61
C ASN A 328 6.51 16.79 16.48
N THR A 329 7.12 15.74 17.02
CA THR A 329 8.34 15.82 17.85
C THR A 329 9.57 15.23 17.19
N GLY A 330 9.40 14.46 16.14
CA GLY A 330 10.47 13.73 15.45
C GLY A 330 11.10 14.47 14.28
N SER A 331 11.77 13.72 13.42
CA SER A 331 12.46 14.25 12.24
C SER A 331 11.70 13.94 10.95
N VAL A 332 11.68 14.90 10.02
CA VAL A 332 11.18 14.72 8.65
C VAL A 332 12.24 15.25 7.69
N ARG A 333 12.68 14.44 6.74
CA ARG A 333 13.72 14.79 5.78
C ARG A 333 13.22 14.65 4.36
N PHE A 334 13.22 15.74 3.61
CA PHE A 334 12.99 15.75 2.16
C PHE A 334 14.34 15.96 1.48
N VAL A 335 14.69 15.04 0.58
CA VAL A 335 15.96 15.09 -0.16
C VAL A 335 15.65 14.91 -1.65
N ASN A 336 16.23 15.76 -2.51
CA ASN A 336 16.08 15.69 -3.96
C ASN A 336 14.61 15.51 -4.38
N SER A 337 13.73 16.36 -3.84
CA SER A 337 12.28 16.27 -4.07
C SER A 337 11.76 17.52 -4.78
N ALA A 338 10.76 17.35 -5.64
CA ALA A 338 10.14 18.42 -6.38
C ALA A 338 8.76 18.78 -5.79
N PHE A 339 8.54 20.10 -5.64
CA PHE A 339 7.28 20.68 -5.19
C PHE A 339 6.78 21.63 -6.27
N TRP A 340 5.75 21.20 -7.01
CA TRP A 340 5.30 21.94 -8.20
C TRP A 340 3.77 21.99 -8.28
N GLY A 341 3.25 22.81 -9.19
CA GLY A 341 1.80 23.05 -9.28
C GLY A 341 1.32 24.27 -8.48
N PRO A 342 0.13 24.76 -8.78
CA PRO A 342 -0.36 26.05 -8.33
C PRO A 342 -0.93 26.02 -6.90
N CYS A 343 -0.17 25.63 -5.89
CA CYS A 343 -0.61 25.65 -4.49
C CYS A 343 -0.60 27.05 -3.87
N ASN A 344 -1.20 27.19 -2.70
CA ASN A 344 -1.06 28.41 -1.88
C ASN A 344 0.19 28.33 -0.99
N GLN A 345 0.53 27.14 -0.54
CA GLN A 345 1.63 26.93 0.39
C GLN A 345 2.38 25.65 0.03
N ILE A 346 3.70 25.70 -0.08
CA ILE A 346 4.47 24.48 -0.24
C ILE A 346 4.55 23.74 1.09
N ALA A 347 4.99 24.40 2.16
CA ALA A 347 5.05 23.73 3.45
C ALA A 347 4.61 24.65 4.60
N LYS A 348 3.79 24.07 5.51
CA LYS A 348 3.47 24.60 6.83
C LYS A 348 4.09 23.68 7.88
N VAL A 349 4.99 24.22 8.69
CA VAL A 349 5.73 23.46 9.71
C VAL A 349 5.50 24.10 11.08
N ALA A 350 4.78 23.40 11.96
CA ALA A 350 4.45 23.88 13.31
C ALA A 350 4.99 23.01 14.46
N GLY A 351 5.61 21.87 14.15
CA GLY A 351 6.04 20.90 15.15
C GLY A 351 7.27 21.32 15.95
N LYS A 352 7.59 20.56 16.98
CA LYS A 352 8.76 20.74 17.85
C LYS A 352 10.00 20.01 17.31
N GLY A 353 9.85 19.11 16.36
CA GLY A 353 10.90 18.29 15.76
C GLY A 353 11.82 19.08 14.81
N THR A 354 12.49 18.33 13.94
CA THR A 354 13.36 18.92 12.91
C THR A 354 12.84 18.56 11.53
N VAL A 355 12.60 19.57 10.68
CA VAL A 355 12.24 19.36 9.28
C VAL A 355 13.38 19.81 8.39
N GLY A 356 13.76 18.99 7.43
CA GLY A 356 14.83 19.30 6.49
C GLY A 356 14.37 19.24 5.05
N PHE A 357 14.79 20.24 4.26
CA PHE A 357 14.71 20.27 2.81
C PHE A 357 16.13 20.38 2.27
N SER A 358 16.59 19.38 1.54
CA SER A 358 17.94 19.36 0.95
C SER A 358 17.84 19.04 -0.52
N ASP A 359 18.48 19.87 -1.35
CA ASP A 359 18.54 19.68 -2.81
C ASP A 359 17.14 19.55 -3.45
N CYS A 360 16.17 20.31 -2.92
CA CYS A 360 14.78 20.30 -3.36
C CYS A 360 14.48 21.46 -4.32
N THR A 361 13.49 21.25 -5.21
CA THR A 361 13.02 22.27 -6.14
C THR A 361 11.64 22.74 -5.75
N PHE A 362 11.46 24.06 -5.55
CA PHE A 362 10.20 24.73 -5.25
C PHE A 362 9.81 25.58 -6.45
N VAL A 363 8.80 25.11 -7.24
CA VAL A 363 8.49 25.71 -8.55
C VAL A 363 7.59 26.91 -8.42
N GLN A 364 6.43 26.77 -7.75
CA GLN A 364 5.48 27.86 -7.57
C GLN A 364 4.64 27.70 -6.29
N TRP A 365 4.20 28.82 -5.73
CA TRP A 365 3.35 28.90 -4.55
C TRP A 365 2.58 30.22 -4.57
N ASP A 366 1.78 30.49 -3.51
CA ASP A 366 0.98 31.72 -3.35
C ASP A 366 0.15 32.02 -4.60
N ARG A 367 -0.66 31.04 -5.01
CA ARG A 367 -1.47 31.13 -6.21
C ARG A 367 -2.53 32.24 -6.12
N LYS A 368 -2.98 32.58 -4.91
CA LYS A 368 -3.94 33.65 -4.66
C LYS A 368 -3.29 35.04 -4.57
N ASN A 369 -1.94 35.14 -4.67
CA ASN A 369 -1.17 36.38 -4.52
C ASN A 369 -1.47 37.12 -3.20
N GLU A 370 -1.53 36.38 -2.11
CA GLU A 370 -1.73 36.89 -0.75
C GLU A 370 -0.42 37.28 -0.04
N GLY A 371 0.72 37.13 -0.70
CA GLY A 371 2.05 37.39 -0.14
C GLY A 371 2.56 36.24 0.74
N ARG A 372 2.07 35.02 0.52
CA ARG A 372 2.49 33.84 1.30
C ARG A 372 3.91 33.38 0.93
N HIS A 373 4.63 32.90 1.92
CA HIS A 373 5.93 32.30 1.74
C HIS A 373 5.80 30.84 1.27
N ALA A 374 6.74 30.35 0.45
CA ALA A 374 6.81 28.93 0.09
C ALA A 374 6.84 28.04 1.33
N LEU A 375 7.75 28.35 2.25
CA LEU A 375 7.93 27.62 3.51
C LEU A 375 7.54 28.52 4.68
N GLN A 376 6.50 28.15 5.40
CA GLN A 376 6.08 28.79 6.64
C GLN A 376 6.46 27.91 7.83
N ILE A 377 7.45 28.30 8.57
CA ILE A 377 7.98 27.56 9.72
C ILE A 377 7.61 28.33 10.99
N THR A 378 6.66 27.83 11.76
CA THR A 378 6.18 28.50 12.98
C THR A 378 6.84 27.96 14.25
N GLY A 379 7.51 26.80 14.21
CA GLY A 379 8.15 26.20 15.37
C GLY A 379 9.23 25.18 15.04
N GLY A 380 9.90 24.63 16.05
CA GLY A 380 10.86 23.54 15.93
C GLY A 380 12.21 23.96 15.38
N SER A 381 12.81 23.09 14.59
CA SER A 381 14.08 23.32 13.90
C SER A 381 13.91 23.06 12.40
N VAL A 382 14.57 23.86 11.55
CA VAL A 382 14.52 23.68 10.10
C VAL A 382 15.90 23.75 9.48
N ILE A 383 16.10 22.94 8.44
CA ILE A 383 17.27 22.97 7.56
C ILE A 383 16.74 23.16 6.13
N VAL A 384 17.20 24.20 5.43
CA VAL A 384 16.93 24.43 4.01
C VAL A 384 18.27 24.65 3.33
N ARG A 385 18.72 23.69 2.55
CA ARG A 385 20.04 23.74 1.94
C ARG A 385 20.07 23.20 0.52
N GLY A 386 20.83 23.84 -0.36
CA GLY A 386 20.99 23.40 -1.75
C GLY A 386 19.68 23.43 -2.57
N CYS A 387 18.67 24.13 -2.09
CA CYS A 387 17.36 24.16 -2.71
C CYS A 387 17.22 25.29 -3.73
N GLU A 388 16.37 25.10 -4.74
CA GLU A 388 16.04 26.08 -5.75
C GLU A 388 14.61 26.60 -5.57
N PHE A 389 14.44 27.93 -5.49
CA PHE A 389 13.16 28.64 -5.42
C PHE A 389 12.93 29.37 -6.75
N GLN A 390 12.09 28.81 -7.62
CA GLN A 390 11.94 29.27 -9.01
C GLN A 390 10.98 30.47 -9.19
N ALA A 391 10.15 30.80 -8.20
CA ALA A 391 9.24 31.93 -8.31
C ALA A 391 9.76 33.18 -7.57
N LYS A 392 9.57 34.36 -8.17
CA LYS A 392 9.88 35.68 -7.57
C LYS A 392 8.79 36.08 -6.56
N LYS A 393 8.59 35.28 -5.51
CA LYS A 393 7.62 35.44 -4.43
C LYS A 393 8.31 35.22 -3.08
N PRO A 394 7.71 35.60 -1.93
CA PRO A 394 8.29 35.33 -0.62
C PRO A 394 8.63 33.87 -0.43
N GLN A 395 9.87 33.54 -0.01
CA GLN A 395 10.34 32.15 0.03
C GLN A 395 10.20 31.51 1.41
N ILE A 396 10.74 32.15 2.48
CA ILE A 396 10.83 31.51 3.79
C ILE A 396 10.36 32.46 4.87
N GLU A 397 9.44 31.99 5.74
CA GLU A 397 9.07 32.65 6.99
C GLU A 397 9.51 31.80 8.17
N LEU A 398 10.31 32.40 9.08
CA LEU A 398 10.73 31.83 10.35
C LEU A 398 9.98 32.56 11.48
N GLY A 399 9.02 31.88 12.10
CA GLY A 399 8.22 32.43 13.19
C GLY A 399 8.96 32.46 14.53
N GLU A 400 8.37 33.12 15.53
CA GLU A 400 9.00 33.38 16.83
C GLU A 400 9.35 32.12 17.62
N GLN A 401 8.64 30.99 17.42
CA GLN A 401 8.88 29.72 18.11
C GLN A 401 9.90 28.80 17.42
N VAL A 402 10.48 29.24 16.30
CA VAL A 402 11.59 28.52 15.67
C VAL A 402 12.79 28.55 16.58
N ARG A 403 13.32 27.38 16.94
CA ARG A 403 14.43 27.26 17.89
C ARG A 403 15.80 27.30 17.20
N ARG A 404 15.88 26.70 16.02
CA ARG A 404 17.10 26.63 15.23
C ARG A 404 16.74 26.61 13.75
N ALA A 405 17.47 27.37 12.95
CA ALA A 405 17.34 27.32 11.49
C ALA A 405 18.70 27.41 10.81
N VAL A 406 18.88 26.63 9.75
CA VAL A 406 20.01 26.75 8.82
C VAL A 406 19.43 26.91 7.42
N VAL A 407 19.72 28.04 6.76
CA VAL A 407 19.29 28.35 5.40
C VAL A 407 20.53 28.71 4.58
N THR A 408 21.05 27.74 3.82
CA THR A 408 22.38 27.89 3.20
C THR A 408 22.47 27.22 1.81
N GLY A 409 23.27 27.83 0.92
CA GLY A 409 23.54 27.25 -0.40
C GLY A 409 22.36 27.20 -1.35
N ASN A 410 21.29 27.98 -1.10
CA ASN A 410 20.08 27.96 -1.91
C ASN A 410 20.16 28.96 -3.08
N LEU A 411 19.43 28.66 -4.15
CA LEU A 411 19.26 29.52 -5.30
C LEU A 411 17.86 30.17 -5.25
N PHE A 412 17.78 31.49 -5.35
CA PHE A 412 16.53 32.23 -5.33
C PHE A 412 16.33 32.99 -6.65
N SER A 413 15.19 32.79 -7.30
CA SER A 413 14.75 33.69 -8.36
C SER A 413 14.31 35.02 -7.76
N GLY A 414 15.05 36.11 -8.13
CA GLY A 414 14.88 37.44 -7.56
C GLY A 414 15.46 37.60 -6.16
N LYS A 415 15.31 38.78 -5.59
CA LYS A 415 15.86 39.10 -4.26
C LYS A 415 15.32 38.13 -3.21
N PRO A 416 16.20 37.53 -2.37
CA PRO A 416 15.77 36.67 -1.29
C PRO A 416 14.80 37.39 -0.34
N ALA A 417 13.61 36.80 -0.13
CA ALA A 417 12.61 37.28 0.82
C ALA A 417 12.46 36.24 1.93
N ILE A 418 13.36 36.33 2.91
CA ILE A 418 13.38 35.49 4.11
C ILE A 418 12.96 36.37 5.29
N ASN A 419 11.74 36.14 5.80
CA ASN A 419 11.22 36.84 6.96
C ASN A 419 11.61 36.10 8.23
N ASN A 420 12.62 36.60 8.94
CA ASN A 420 13.08 35.99 10.17
C ASN A 420 12.57 36.74 11.41
N ARG A 421 11.63 36.13 12.13
CA ARG A 421 11.12 36.60 13.43
C ARG A 421 11.53 35.66 14.58
N SER A 422 12.39 34.68 14.30
CA SER A 422 12.85 33.71 15.30
C SER A 422 13.69 34.40 16.38
N LYS A 423 13.49 33.96 17.62
CA LYS A 423 14.34 34.31 18.78
C LYS A 423 15.40 33.26 19.07
N GLY A 424 15.45 32.20 18.26
CA GLY A 424 16.41 31.09 18.39
C GLY A 424 17.68 31.30 17.57
N ALA A 425 18.51 30.25 17.50
CA ALA A 425 19.74 30.26 16.72
C ALA A 425 19.44 30.12 15.23
N VAL A 426 19.70 31.14 14.43
CA VAL A 426 19.42 31.17 12.99
C VAL A 426 20.67 31.51 12.21
N GLU A 427 21.05 30.67 11.27
CA GLU A 427 22.12 30.90 10.29
C GLU A 427 21.53 31.02 8.88
N ILE A 428 21.71 32.15 8.24
CA ILE A 428 21.34 32.43 6.85
C ILE A 428 22.55 32.90 6.10
N ALA A 429 23.15 32.05 5.30
CA ALA A 429 24.43 32.33 4.67
C ALA A 429 24.58 31.66 3.29
N THR A 430 25.52 32.16 2.48
CA THR A 430 25.97 31.55 1.22
C THR A 430 24.86 31.21 0.23
N ASN A 431 23.78 31.95 0.24
CA ASN A 431 22.71 31.83 -0.74
C ASN A 431 23.01 32.74 -1.96
N ALA A 432 22.60 32.29 -3.15
CA ALA A 432 22.74 33.04 -4.39
C ALA A 432 21.38 33.49 -4.91
N SER A 433 21.32 34.61 -5.61
CA SER A 433 20.11 35.15 -6.24
C SER A 433 20.43 35.87 -7.54
N GLU A 434 19.45 35.97 -8.44
CA GLU A 434 19.52 36.78 -9.66
C GLU A 434 19.49 38.29 -9.35
#